data_ad69a6c57bfc323ba7d88d2f91fe7079
#
_entry.id   ad69a6c57bfc323ba7d88d2f91fe7079
#
_cell.length_a   1.000
_cell.length_b   1.000
_cell.length_c   1.000
_cell.angle_alpha   90.00
_cell.angle_beta   90.00
_cell.angle_gamma   90.00
#
_symmetry.space_group_name_H-M   'P 1'
#
loop_
_entity.id
_entity.type
_entity.pdbx_description
1 polymer ?
#
loop_
_entity_poly.entity_id
_entity_poly.type
_entity_poly.pdbx_seq_one_letter_code
_entity_poly.pdbx_strand_id
1 'polypeptide(L)'
;MPDDRTTVTELGTALGTLGYPDLSRALAGRPEAVRIGPETWDRLQAIHASGAFAAEFRVAFENGRSMLAAPDGLGGRTPRIIEWTGGRRAPGDEVAPIDLRIDHVYLISCKYESDILANTSPARLFEGLLAISGPWDRSDWFEVVAPDELLALYRGCLEATGLTHFPPSPGLCTKEQHRELRDRLAGRSYPSPDTRAAYARLCATVSRESADRWSRRLDEAGTGSELMVWRLLRIGSA
;
A
#
# COMPACT_ATOMS: atom_id res chain seq x y z
N MET A 1 4.83 7.39 -14.68
CA MET A 1 4.55 8.38 -13.61
C MET A 1 3.29 7.95 -12.90
N PRO A 2 3.19 8.12 -11.58
CA PRO A 2 1.94 7.90 -10.86
C PRO A 2 0.85 8.80 -11.43
N ASP A 3 -0.41 8.42 -11.24
CA ASP A 3 -1.52 9.31 -11.58
C ASP A 3 -1.55 10.55 -10.66
N ASP A 4 -2.34 11.56 -11.03
CA ASP A 4 -2.42 12.82 -10.28
C ASP A 4 -2.95 12.60 -8.86
N ARG A 5 -3.93 11.72 -8.67
CA ARG A 5 -4.50 11.41 -7.35
C ARG A 5 -3.45 10.84 -6.40
N THR A 6 -2.69 9.85 -6.86
CA THR A 6 -1.59 9.24 -6.11
C THR A 6 -0.53 10.29 -5.74
N THR A 7 -0.09 11.08 -6.72
CA THR A 7 0.89 12.15 -6.50
C THR A 7 0.41 13.15 -5.44
N VAL A 8 -0.83 13.59 -5.52
CA VAL A 8 -1.47 14.52 -4.57
C VAL A 8 -1.54 13.92 -3.17
N THR A 9 -1.95 12.66 -3.06
CA THR A 9 -2.09 12.00 -1.75
C THR A 9 -0.74 11.83 -1.06
N GLU A 10 0.25 11.34 -1.78
CA GLU A 10 1.58 11.09 -1.22
C GLU A 10 2.29 12.40 -0.86
N LEU A 11 2.38 13.34 -1.80
CA LEU A 11 3.09 14.60 -1.56
C LEU A 11 2.31 15.58 -0.68
N GLY A 12 0.97 15.55 -0.72
CA GLY A 12 0.15 16.27 0.26
C GLY A 12 0.42 15.82 1.70
N THR A 13 0.55 14.50 1.92
CA THR A 13 0.94 13.95 3.23
C THR A 13 2.35 14.42 3.61
N ALA A 14 3.32 14.37 2.70
CA ALA A 14 4.67 14.86 2.94
C ALA A 14 4.69 16.32 3.40
N LEU A 15 3.96 17.20 2.69
CA LEU A 15 3.87 18.61 3.01
C LEU A 15 3.24 18.87 4.38
N GLY A 16 2.24 18.06 4.77
CA GLY A 16 1.60 18.17 6.08
C GLY A 16 2.56 17.90 7.25
N THR A 17 3.59 17.08 7.06
CA THR A 17 4.59 16.78 8.10
C THR A 17 5.57 17.92 8.38
N LEU A 18 5.57 18.98 7.57
CA LEU A 18 6.56 20.07 7.66
C LEU A 18 6.11 21.25 8.53
N GLY A 19 4.91 21.17 9.13
CA GLY A 19 4.44 22.21 10.06
C GLY A 19 4.00 23.53 9.41
N TYR A 20 3.78 23.55 8.09
CA TYR A 20 3.18 24.72 7.42
C TYR A 20 1.76 24.96 7.92
N PRO A 21 1.31 26.23 8.03
CA PRO A 21 -0.03 26.55 8.49
C PRO A 21 -1.13 26.05 7.54
N ASP A 22 -0.84 26.05 6.25
CA ASP A 22 -1.74 25.59 5.20
C ASP A 22 -0.97 25.03 4.00
N LEU A 23 -1.69 24.26 3.17
CA LEU A 23 -1.15 23.61 1.98
C LEU A 23 -0.64 24.62 0.94
N SER A 24 -1.35 25.74 0.76
CA SER A 24 -0.99 26.74 -0.27
C SER A 24 0.39 27.35 0.03
N ARG A 25 0.67 27.64 1.31
CA ARG A 25 1.99 28.12 1.73
C ARG A 25 3.07 27.04 1.58
N ALA A 26 2.75 25.80 1.88
CA ALA A 26 3.68 24.70 1.71
C ALA A 26 4.05 24.51 0.22
N LEU A 27 3.07 24.54 -0.67
CA LEU A 27 3.27 24.43 -2.12
C LEU A 27 4.05 25.63 -2.68
N ALA A 28 3.72 26.85 -2.25
CA ALA A 28 4.43 28.05 -2.68
C ALA A 28 5.89 28.08 -2.22
N GLY A 29 6.14 27.56 -1.01
CA GLY A 29 7.49 27.53 -0.42
C GLY A 29 8.43 26.50 -1.03
N ARG A 30 7.92 25.47 -1.72
CA ARG A 30 8.73 24.38 -2.30
C ARG A 30 9.84 23.91 -1.36
N PRO A 31 9.50 23.42 -0.15
CA PRO A 31 10.49 23.14 0.86
C PRO A 31 11.56 22.15 0.39
N GLU A 32 12.83 22.52 0.57
CA GLU A 32 13.99 21.72 0.19
C GLU A 32 14.03 20.35 0.89
N ALA A 33 13.36 20.23 2.03
CA ALA A 33 13.23 18.97 2.73
C ALA A 33 12.54 17.90 1.89
N VAL A 34 11.64 18.27 0.97
CA VAL A 34 10.96 17.34 0.06
C VAL A 34 11.78 17.16 -1.21
N ARG A 35 12.35 15.97 -1.37
CA ARG A 35 13.25 15.63 -2.49
C ARG A 35 12.47 15.23 -3.73
N ILE A 36 12.01 16.23 -4.49
CA ILE A 36 11.35 16.07 -5.81
C ILE A 36 11.89 17.08 -6.80
N GLY A 37 11.77 16.77 -8.11
CA GLY A 37 12.20 17.66 -9.18
C GLY A 37 11.27 18.86 -9.38
N PRO A 38 11.76 19.92 -10.05
CA PRO A 38 10.97 21.13 -10.31
C PRO A 38 9.70 20.83 -11.10
N GLU A 39 9.76 19.91 -12.05
CA GLU A 39 8.58 19.47 -12.84
C GLU A 39 7.46 18.87 -11.98
N THR A 40 7.82 18.18 -10.90
CA THR A 40 6.83 17.63 -9.97
C THR A 40 6.19 18.74 -9.14
N TRP A 41 7.00 19.74 -8.71
CA TRP A 41 6.48 20.93 -8.03
C TRP A 41 5.52 21.72 -8.92
N ASP A 42 5.88 21.96 -10.17
CA ASP A 42 5.04 22.69 -11.13
C ASP A 42 3.72 21.95 -11.37
N ARG A 43 3.79 20.61 -11.50
CA ARG A 43 2.59 19.78 -11.64
C ARG A 43 1.67 19.86 -10.42
N LEU A 44 2.21 19.74 -9.19
CA LEU A 44 1.43 19.85 -7.97
C LEU A 44 0.74 21.22 -7.83
N GLN A 45 1.48 22.31 -8.14
CA GLN A 45 0.92 23.65 -8.08
C GLN A 45 -0.18 23.83 -9.14
N ALA A 46 -0.01 23.31 -10.35
CA ALA A 46 -1.01 23.37 -11.41
C ALA A 46 -2.28 22.60 -11.02
N ILE A 47 -2.15 21.39 -10.45
CA ILE A 47 -3.28 20.61 -9.97
C ILE A 47 -4.01 21.37 -8.85
N HIS A 48 -3.29 21.90 -7.88
CA HIS A 48 -3.88 22.66 -6.78
C HIS A 48 -4.59 23.93 -7.29
N ALA A 49 -3.98 24.67 -8.21
CA ALA A 49 -4.58 25.88 -8.78
C ALA A 49 -5.84 25.61 -9.61
N SER A 50 -5.95 24.46 -10.25
CA SER A 50 -7.15 24.05 -10.99
C SER A 50 -8.32 23.66 -10.09
N GLY A 51 -8.10 23.46 -8.79
CA GLY A 51 -9.09 22.92 -7.85
C GLY A 51 -9.32 21.41 -7.98
N ALA A 52 -8.63 20.72 -8.89
CA ALA A 52 -8.69 19.27 -9.00
C ALA A 52 -8.12 18.61 -7.74
N PHE A 53 -8.76 17.54 -7.30
CA PHE A 53 -8.34 16.77 -6.11
C PHE A 53 -8.26 17.60 -4.81
N ALA A 54 -9.08 18.65 -4.67
CA ALA A 54 -9.06 19.51 -3.49
C ALA A 54 -9.35 18.76 -2.19
N ALA A 55 -10.25 17.77 -2.23
CA ALA A 55 -10.56 16.91 -1.08
C ALA A 55 -9.38 16.04 -0.70
N GLU A 56 -8.75 15.40 -1.67
CA GLU A 56 -7.56 14.56 -1.49
C GLU A 56 -6.39 15.36 -0.92
N PHE A 57 -6.11 16.53 -1.46
CA PHE A 57 -5.09 17.43 -0.93
C PHE A 57 -5.33 17.78 0.54
N ARG A 58 -6.57 18.16 0.87
CA ARG A 58 -6.94 18.53 2.24
C ARG A 58 -6.72 17.36 3.20
N VAL A 59 -7.26 16.18 2.86
CA VAL A 59 -7.15 14.98 3.71
C VAL A 59 -5.70 14.55 3.85
N ALA A 60 -4.95 14.50 2.76
CA ALA A 60 -3.53 14.12 2.77
C ALA A 60 -2.70 15.07 3.63
N PHE A 61 -2.90 16.39 3.49
CA PHE A 61 -2.19 17.39 4.28
C PHE A 61 -2.51 17.26 5.77
N GLU A 62 -3.79 17.07 6.15
CA GLU A 62 -4.19 16.85 7.54
C GLU A 62 -3.63 15.54 8.12
N ASN A 63 -3.56 14.48 7.33
CA ASN A 63 -2.91 13.23 7.73
C ASN A 63 -1.43 13.45 8.07
N GLY A 64 -0.71 14.21 7.23
CA GLY A 64 0.67 14.59 7.49
C GLY A 64 0.82 15.43 8.77
N ARG A 65 -0.08 16.37 9.01
CA ARG A 65 -0.11 17.17 10.25
C ARG A 65 -0.38 16.31 11.49
N SER A 66 -1.29 15.37 11.37
CA SER A 66 -1.57 14.41 12.45
C SER A 66 -0.35 13.56 12.78
N MET A 67 0.37 13.09 11.78
CA MET A 67 1.64 12.38 11.96
C MET A 67 2.72 13.26 12.60
N LEU A 68 2.83 14.53 12.20
CA LEU A 68 3.76 15.47 12.83
C LEU A 68 3.48 15.61 14.32
N ALA A 69 2.21 15.73 14.71
CA ALA A 69 1.80 15.95 16.09
C ALA A 69 1.82 14.69 16.96
N ALA A 70 1.63 13.51 16.37
CA ALA A 70 1.48 12.24 17.09
C ALA A 70 2.76 11.89 17.88
N PRO A 71 2.66 11.50 19.18
CA PRO A 71 3.81 11.09 19.98
C PRO A 71 4.56 9.88 19.42
N ASP A 72 3.84 8.93 18.85
CA ASP A 72 4.34 7.73 18.16
C ASP A 72 4.67 7.99 16.68
N GLY A 73 4.41 9.19 16.19
CA GLY A 73 4.83 9.69 14.89
C GLY A 73 6.11 10.53 15.01
N LEU A 74 6.04 11.78 14.53
CA LEU A 74 7.18 12.69 14.57
C LEU A 74 7.32 13.46 15.89
N GLY A 75 6.33 13.41 16.79
CA GLY A 75 6.38 14.06 18.10
C GLY A 75 6.60 15.58 18.04
N GLY A 76 6.10 16.25 17.03
CA GLY A 76 6.29 17.68 16.75
C GLY A 76 7.63 18.02 16.08
N ARG A 77 8.48 17.05 15.79
CA ARG A 77 9.79 17.26 15.15
C ARG A 77 9.61 17.37 13.63
N THR A 78 9.91 18.53 13.08
CA THR A 78 9.89 18.76 11.63
C THR A 78 10.96 17.92 10.93
N PRO A 79 10.61 17.17 9.88
CA PRO A 79 11.55 16.40 9.07
C PRO A 79 12.65 17.24 8.43
N ARG A 80 13.85 16.69 8.34
CA ARG A 80 14.98 17.30 7.60
C ARG A 80 15.02 16.87 6.14
N ILE A 81 14.56 15.64 5.87
CA ILE A 81 14.53 15.09 4.52
C ILE A 81 13.30 14.20 4.36
N ILE A 82 12.62 14.38 3.25
CA ILE A 82 11.50 13.54 2.81
C ILE A 82 11.79 13.11 1.38
N GLU A 83 11.99 11.83 1.20
CA GLU A 83 12.20 11.22 -0.11
C GLU A 83 10.88 10.63 -0.58
N TRP A 84 10.46 11.02 -1.76
CA TRP A 84 9.29 10.47 -2.43
C TRP A 84 9.72 9.36 -3.38
N THR A 85 9.24 8.15 -3.14
CA THR A 85 9.56 7.00 -3.99
C THR A 85 8.73 6.96 -5.27
N GLY A 86 7.57 7.60 -5.29
CA GLY A 86 6.73 7.98 -6.43
C GLY A 86 6.72 7.02 -7.60
N GLY A 87 6.82 7.48 -8.81
CA GLY A 87 6.76 6.65 -10.01
C GLY A 87 8.07 5.98 -10.45
N ARG A 88 9.17 6.14 -9.75
CA ARG A 88 10.45 5.48 -10.07
C ARG A 88 11.02 4.83 -8.83
N ARG A 89 10.70 3.56 -8.66
CA ARG A 89 11.37 2.74 -7.66
C ARG A 89 12.78 2.41 -8.17
N ALA A 90 13.78 2.60 -7.32
CA ALA A 90 15.13 2.17 -7.65
C ALA A 90 15.18 0.65 -7.86
N PRO A 91 16.09 0.12 -8.66
CA PRO A 91 16.30 -1.32 -8.77
C PRO A 91 16.50 -1.94 -7.38
N GLY A 92 15.74 -3.00 -7.08
CA GLY A 92 15.67 -3.63 -5.76
C GLY A 92 14.60 -3.04 -4.83
N ASP A 93 13.96 -1.95 -5.25
CA ASP A 93 12.91 -1.23 -4.52
C ASP A 93 11.49 -1.61 -4.95
N GLU A 94 11.35 -2.54 -5.89
CA GLU A 94 10.05 -2.84 -6.52
C GLU A 94 9.02 -3.41 -5.54
N VAL A 95 9.47 -3.93 -4.41
CA VAL A 95 8.63 -4.69 -3.48
C VAL A 95 8.20 -3.90 -2.25
N ALA A 96 8.94 -2.86 -1.87
CA ALA A 96 8.57 -2.13 -0.65
C ALA A 96 7.36 -1.21 -0.89
N PRO A 97 6.31 -1.35 -0.09
CA PRO A 97 5.10 -0.52 -0.18
C PRO A 97 5.33 0.86 0.46
N ILE A 98 6.47 1.48 0.17
CA ILE A 98 6.86 2.76 0.74
C ILE A 98 6.62 3.83 -0.30
N ASP A 99 5.84 4.81 0.06
CA ASP A 99 5.56 5.97 -0.77
C ASP A 99 6.41 7.18 -0.35
N LEU A 100 6.66 7.31 0.96
CA LEU A 100 7.53 8.35 1.52
C LEU A 100 8.53 7.73 2.52
N ARG A 101 9.77 8.21 2.47
CA ARG A 101 10.79 7.94 3.49
C ARG A 101 11.17 9.26 4.16
N ILE A 102 10.94 9.35 5.48
CA ILE A 102 11.19 10.55 6.26
C ILE A 102 12.40 10.35 7.16
N ASP A 103 13.39 11.22 7.05
CA ASP A 103 14.64 11.21 7.81
C ASP A 103 15.36 9.85 7.81
N HIS A 104 15.17 9.06 6.75
CA HIS A 104 15.65 7.69 6.59
C HIS A 104 15.16 6.68 7.66
N VAL A 105 14.27 7.08 8.55
CA VAL A 105 13.78 6.29 9.69
C VAL A 105 12.31 5.87 9.49
N TYR A 106 11.45 6.82 9.12
CA TYR A 106 10.02 6.53 8.96
C TYR A 106 9.71 6.13 7.52
N LEU A 107 9.11 4.97 7.37
CA LEU A 107 8.67 4.42 6.11
C LEU A 107 7.13 4.49 6.05
N ILE A 108 6.60 5.32 5.18
CA ILE A 108 5.17 5.62 5.12
C ILE A 108 4.59 5.10 3.82
N SER A 109 3.48 4.38 3.94
CA SER A 109 2.62 4.04 2.82
C SER A 109 1.33 4.86 2.91
N CYS A 110 1.08 5.68 1.91
CA CYS A 110 -0.09 6.53 1.84
C CYS A 110 -1.27 5.78 1.23
N LYS A 111 -2.42 5.82 1.90
CA LYS A 111 -3.66 5.20 1.42
C LYS A 111 -4.76 6.24 1.40
N TYR A 112 -5.48 6.30 0.29
CA TYR A 112 -6.65 7.17 0.14
C TYR A 112 -7.88 6.29 -0.07
N GLU A 113 -8.84 6.42 0.85
CA GLU A 113 -10.10 5.65 0.82
C GLU A 113 -9.91 4.14 0.59
N SER A 114 -8.81 3.59 1.10
CA SER A 114 -8.49 2.18 0.95
C SER A 114 -8.78 1.44 2.25
N ASP A 115 -9.65 0.45 2.17
CA ASP A 115 -9.86 -0.51 3.27
C ASP A 115 -8.69 -1.49 3.42
N ILE A 116 -7.70 -1.41 2.51
CA ILE A 116 -6.54 -2.29 2.49
C ILE A 116 -5.32 -1.54 3.01
N LEU A 117 -4.86 -1.89 4.20
CA LEU A 117 -3.69 -1.27 4.84
C LEU A 117 -2.34 -1.78 4.29
N ALA A 118 -2.29 -3.01 3.75
CA ALA A 118 -1.08 -3.61 3.22
C ALA A 118 -1.16 -3.79 1.70
N ASN A 119 -0.17 -3.32 0.97
CA ASN A 119 -0.16 -3.33 -0.51
C ASN A 119 0.84 -4.29 -1.12
N THR A 120 1.78 -4.78 -0.35
CA THR A 120 2.73 -5.74 -0.89
C THR A 120 2.06 -7.09 -0.89
N SER A 121 1.96 -7.69 -2.07
CA SER A 121 1.59 -9.10 -2.15
C SER A 121 2.51 -9.88 -1.21
N PRO A 122 1.98 -10.67 -0.27
CA PRO A 122 2.82 -11.48 0.60
C PRO A 122 3.78 -12.38 -0.17
N ALA A 123 3.39 -12.88 -1.35
CA ALA A 123 4.29 -13.61 -2.23
C ALA A 123 5.51 -12.78 -2.63
N ARG A 124 5.33 -11.52 -3.01
CA ARG A 124 6.46 -10.63 -3.33
C ARG A 124 7.34 -10.34 -2.12
N LEU A 125 6.74 -10.21 -0.94
CA LEU A 125 7.49 -9.99 0.28
C LEU A 125 8.32 -11.23 0.66
N PHE A 126 7.69 -12.38 0.78
CA PHE A 126 8.33 -13.60 1.29
C PHE A 126 9.21 -14.28 0.25
N GLU A 127 8.83 -14.28 -1.01
CA GLU A 127 9.52 -14.99 -2.09
C GLU A 127 10.41 -14.07 -2.95
N GLY A 128 10.19 -12.76 -2.88
CA GLY A 128 11.04 -11.79 -3.54
C GLY A 128 12.07 -11.16 -2.61
N LEU A 129 11.62 -10.31 -1.68
CA LEU A 129 12.51 -9.52 -0.83
C LEU A 129 13.25 -10.36 0.23
N LEU A 130 12.56 -11.33 0.81
CA LEU A 130 13.07 -12.14 1.92
C LEU A 130 13.58 -13.52 1.46
N ALA A 131 13.41 -13.88 0.21
CA ALA A 131 13.93 -15.14 -0.32
C ALA A 131 15.46 -15.12 -0.35
N ILE A 132 16.06 -16.20 0.17
CA ILE A 132 17.51 -16.40 0.12
C ILE A 132 17.94 -16.96 -1.25
N SER A 133 17.04 -17.72 -1.90
CA SER A 133 17.21 -18.23 -3.27
C SER A 133 15.90 -18.86 -3.77
N GLY A 134 15.64 -18.80 -5.07
CA GLY A 134 14.55 -19.51 -5.74
C GLY A 134 13.83 -18.70 -6.81
N PRO A 135 13.15 -19.35 -7.77
CA PRO A 135 12.33 -18.67 -8.75
C PRO A 135 11.07 -18.08 -8.10
N TRP A 136 10.65 -16.93 -8.58
CA TRP A 136 9.41 -16.29 -8.17
C TRP A 136 8.19 -17.14 -8.55
N ASP A 137 7.42 -17.57 -7.56
CA ASP A 137 6.08 -18.07 -7.82
C ASP A 137 5.14 -16.88 -8.03
N ARG A 138 4.48 -16.84 -9.19
CA ARG A 138 3.51 -15.80 -9.57
C ARG A 138 2.07 -16.19 -9.22
N SER A 139 1.87 -17.31 -8.53
CA SER A 139 0.55 -17.73 -8.10
C SER A 139 -0.09 -16.70 -7.16
N ASP A 140 -1.40 -16.64 -7.19
CA ASP A 140 -2.14 -15.79 -6.25
C ASP A 140 -1.88 -16.27 -4.82
N TRP A 141 -1.42 -15.36 -3.97
CA TRP A 141 -1.10 -15.67 -2.58
C TRP A 141 -2.27 -16.33 -1.84
N PHE A 142 -3.47 -15.85 -2.08
CA PHE A 142 -4.67 -16.37 -1.43
C PHE A 142 -4.99 -17.79 -1.89
N GLU A 143 -4.77 -18.11 -3.16
CA GLU A 143 -4.92 -19.47 -3.69
C GLU A 143 -3.89 -20.44 -3.10
N VAL A 144 -2.70 -19.94 -2.76
CA VAL A 144 -1.63 -20.76 -2.18
C VAL A 144 -1.88 -21.06 -0.70
N VAL A 145 -2.29 -20.05 0.08
CA VAL A 145 -2.33 -20.16 1.55
C VAL A 145 -3.71 -20.44 2.13
N ALA A 146 -4.78 -20.13 1.39
CA ALA A 146 -6.16 -20.25 1.86
C ALA A 146 -7.13 -20.60 0.71
N PRO A 147 -6.85 -21.66 -0.08
CA PRO A 147 -7.62 -21.96 -1.28
C PRO A 147 -9.11 -22.25 -0.98
N ASP A 148 -9.41 -22.97 0.10
CA ASP A 148 -10.77 -23.35 0.46
C ASP A 148 -11.59 -22.14 0.89
N GLU A 149 -11.02 -21.26 1.71
CA GLU A 149 -11.67 -20.04 2.20
C GLU A 149 -11.87 -19.04 1.05
N LEU A 150 -10.89 -18.91 0.16
CA LEU A 150 -11.00 -18.07 -1.05
C LEU A 150 -12.13 -18.60 -1.95
N LEU A 151 -12.17 -19.90 -2.19
CA LEU A 151 -13.20 -20.52 -3.01
C LEU A 151 -14.59 -20.37 -2.40
N ALA A 152 -14.71 -20.54 -1.07
CA ALA A 152 -15.98 -20.35 -0.35
C ALA A 152 -16.47 -18.90 -0.47
N LEU A 153 -15.58 -17.92 -0.30
CA LEU A 153 -15.91 -16.51 -0.48
C LEU A 153 -16.33 -16.21 -1.94
N TYR A 154 -15.57 -16.69 -2.91
CA TYR A 154 -15.85 -16.51 -4.33
C TYR A 154 -17.23 -17.05 -4.71
N ARG A 155 -17.54 -18.30 -4.33
CA ARG A 155 -18.85 -18.92 -4.59
C ARG A 155 -20.00 -18.16 -3.95
N GLY A 156 -19.83 -17.74 -2.70
CA GLY A 156 -20.84 -16.92 -2.01
C GLY A 156 -21.09 -15.57 -2.71
N CYS A 157 -20.02 -14.96 -3.28
CA CYS A 157 -20.16 -13.75 -4.07
C CYS A 157 -20.90 -13.99 -5.40
N LEU A 158 -20.59 -15.09 -6.11
CA LEU A 158 -21.29 -15.45 -7.34
C LEU A 158 -22.77 -15.73 -7.10
N GLU A 159 -23.08 -16.50 -6.06
CA GLU A 159 -24.47 -16.81 -5.67
C GLU A 159 -25.27 -15.53 -5.36
N ALA A 160 -24.69 -14.66 -4.55
CA ALA A 160 -25.33 -13.40 -4.17
C ALA A 160 -25.51 -12.41 -5.34
N THR A 161 -24.71 -12.53 -6.40
CA THR A 161 -24.80 -11.68 -7.61
C THR A 161 -25.52 -12.34 -8.77
N GLY A 162 -25.86 -13.63 -8.67
CA GLY A 162 -26.53 -14.40 -9.73
C GLY A 162 -25.65 -14.69 -10.94
N LEU A 163 -24.34 -14.64 -10.79
CA LEU A 163 -23.38 -14.84 -11.89
C LEU A 163 -23.08 -16.34 -12.07
N THR A 164 -23.91 -17.04 -12.85
CA THR A 164 -23.82 -18.50 -13.05
C THR A 164 -22.85 -18.94 -14.12
N HIS A 165 -22.38 -18.03 -14.97
CA HIS A 165 -21.49 -18.30 -16.11
C HIS A 165 -20.01 -18.17 -15.80
N PHE A 166 -19.68 -17.94 -14.54
CA PHE A 166 -18.31 -17.78 -14.08
C PHE A 166 -17.60 -19.13 -13.90
N PRO A 167 -16.26 -19.15 -14.06
CA PRO A 167 -15.49 -20.38 -13.87
C PRO A 167 -15.57 -20.89 -12.42
N PRO A 168 -15.23 -22.17 -12.16
CA PRO A 168 -15.35 -22.76 -10.84
C PRO A 168 -14.35 -22.22 -9.79
N SER A 169 -13.30 -21.53 -10.23
CA SER A 169 -12.26 -20.94 -9.36
C SER A 169 -11.94 -19.50 -9.78
N PRO A 170 -11.65 -18.60 -8.82
CA PRO A 170 -11.30 -17.20 -9.11
C PRO A 170 -10.05 -17.06 -10.00
N GLY A 171 -9.05 -17.93 -9.86
CA GLY A 171 -7.83 -17.89 -10.67
C GLY A 171 -8.05 -18.21 -12.17
N LEU A 172 -9.20 -18.77 -12.51
CA LEU A 172 -9.59 -19.02 -13.92
C LEU A 172 -10.38 -17.85 -14.51
N CYS A 173 -10.72 -16.82 -13.75
CA CYS A 173 -11.47 -15.68 -14.25
C CYS A 173 -10.62 -14.81 -15.18
N THR A 174 -11.25 -14.33 -16.25
CA THR A 174 -10.65 -13.29 -17.08
C THR A 174 -10.68 -11.93 -16.35
N LYS A 175 -9.89 -10.97 -16.84
CA LYS A 175 -9.89 -9.60 -16.30
C LYS A 175 -11.28 -8.94 -16.41
N GLU A 176 -12.02 -9.25 -17.45
CA GLU A 176 -13.38 -8.77 -17.68
C GLU A 176 -14.34 -9.34 -16.64
N GLN A 177 -14.24 -10.64 -16.36
CA GLN A 177 -15.04 -11.30 -15.31
C GLN A 177 -14.71 -10.74 -13.92
N HIS A 178 -13.44 -10.55 -13.59
CA HIS A 178 -13.07 -9.88 -12.33
C HIS A 178 -13.70 -8.49 -12.21
N ARG A 179 -13.70 -7.72 -13.31
CA ARG A 179 -14.33 -6.40 -13.34
C ARG A 179 -15.85 -6.50 -13.16
N GLU A 180 -16.50 -7.40 -13.89
CA GLU A 180 -17.95 -7.62 -13.78
C GLU A 180 -18.35 -8.00 -12.35
N LEU A 181 -17.65 -8.96 -11.72
CA LEU A 181 -17.93 -9.36 -10.35
C LEU A 181 -17.77 -8.18 -9.38
N ARG A 182 -16.66 -7.42 -9.50
CA ARG A 182 -16.42 -6.23 -8.70
C ARG A 182 -17.54 -5.20 -8.86
N ASP A 183 -17.96 -4.93 -10.09
CA ASP A 183 -18.97 -3.91 -10.38
C ASP A 183 -20.35 -4.36 -9.87
N ARG A 184 -20.67 -5.65 -9.90
CA ARG A 184 -21.86 -6.24 -9.29
C ARG A 184 -21.85 -6.19 -7.77
N LEU A 185 -20.68 -6.26 -7.15
CA LEU A 185 -20.49 -6.14 -5.71
C LEU A 185 -20.36 -4.68 -5.26
N ALA A 186 -20.17 -3.74 -6.17
CA ALA A 186 -19.97 -2.33 -5.85
C ALA A 186 -21.05 -1.78 -4.90
N GLY A 187 -20.62 -1.16 -3.80
CA GLY A 187 -21.52 -0.67 -2.74
C GLY A 187 -22.04 -1.73 -1.78
N ARG A 188 -21.63 -3.00 -1.93
CA ARG A 188 -21.97 -4.09 -1.01
C ARG A 188 -20.72 -4.61 -0.31
N SER A 189 -20.55 -4.25 0.95
CA SER A 189 -19.39 -4.71 1.72
C SER A 189 -19.33 -6.24 1.83
N TYR A 190 -20.48 -6.88 2.04
CA TYR A 190 -20.66 -8.34 2.06
C TYR A 190 -22.11 -8.64 1.66
N PRO A 191 -22.31 -9.38 0.55
CA PRO A 191 -23.67 -9.60 0.04
C PRO A 191 -24.55 -10.45 0.96
N SER A 192 -23.94 -11.25 1.85
CA SER A 192 -24.68 -12.06 2.83
C SER A 192 -23.88 -12.26 4.11
N PRO A 193 -24.52 -12.71 5.24
CA PRO A 193 -23.81 -13.11 6.45
C PRO A 193 -22.77 -14.21 6.19
N ASP A 194 -23.07 -15.15 5.30
CA ASP A 194 -22.18 -16.27 4.95
C ASP A 194 -20.94 -15.80 4.20
N THR A 195 -21.08 -14.84 3.27
CA THR A 195 -19.92 -14.23 2.61
C THR A 195 -19.06 -13.43 3.58
N ARG A 196 -19.66 -12.75 4.57
CA ARG A 196 -18.92 -12.09 5.65
C ARG A 196 -18.14 -13.10 6.48
N ALA A 197 -18.76 -14.22 6.85
CA ALA A 197 -18.10 -15.28 7.61
C ALA A 197 -16.96 -15.93 6.78
N ALA A 198 -17.18 -16.17 5.50
CA ALA A 198 -16.14 -16.69 4.59
C ALA A 198 -14.96 -15.72 4.49
N TYR A 199 -15.20 -14.42 4.36
CA TYR A 199 -14.15 -13.40 4.36
C TYR A 199 -13.38 -13.36 5.68
N ALA A 200 -14.08 -13.44 6.82
CA ALA A 200 -13.41 -13.45 8.12
C ALA A 200 -12.50 -14.69 8.28
N ARG A 201 -12.95 -15.86 7.82
CA ARG A 201 -12.10 -17.08 7.78
C ARG A 201 -10.90 -16.91 6.88
N LEU A 202 -11.10 -16.37 5.66
CA LEU A 202 -9.99 -16.08 4.74
C LEU A 202 -8.95 -15.16 5.40
N CYS A 203 -9.38 -14.07 6.01
CA CYS A 203 -8.47 -13.14 6.71
C CYS A 203 -7.71 -13.85 7.85
N ALA A 204 -8.39 -14.66 8.65
CA ALA A 204 -7.77 -15.38 9.76
C ALA A 204 -6.72 -16.40 9.27
N THR A 205 -7.04 -17.17 8.22
CA THR A 205 -6.12 -18.15 7.64
C THR A 205 -4.90 -17.45 7.00
N VAL A 206 -5.13 -16.40 6.21
CA VAL A 206 -4.04 -15.63 5.59
C VAL A 206 -3.14 -14.98 6.65
N SER A 207 -3.72 -14.44 7.73
CA SER A 207 -2.94 -13.84 8.82
C SER A 207 -2.06 -14.87 9.52
N ARG A 208 -2.60 -16.05 9.84
CA ARG A 208 -1.85 -17.15 10.45
C ARG A 208 -0.71 -17.62 9.56
N GLU A 209 -0.99 -17.92 8.30
CA GLU A 209 0.02 -18.38 7.34
C GLU A 209 1.12 -17.33 7.11
N SER A 210 0.73 -16.04 7.09
CA SER A 210 1.71 -14.96 7.00
C SER A 210 2.60 -14.90 8.23
N ALA A 211 2.04 -15.04 9.44
CA ALA A 211 2.80 -15.06 10.68
C ALA A 211 3.77 -16.26 10.74
N ASP A 212 3.29 -17.45 10.34
CA ASP A 212 4.10 -18.66 10.30
C ASP A 212 5.27 -18.55 9.29
N ARG A 213 5.03 -17.90 8.15
CA ARG A 213 6.10 -17.64 7.17
C ARG A 213 7.11 -16.62 7.67
N TRP A 214 6.68 -15.58 8.37
CA TRP A 214 7.57 -14.64 9.04
C TRP A 214 8.46 -15.38 10.05
N SER A 215 7.87 -16.18 10.93
CA SER A 215 8.61 -16.92 11.93
C SER A 215 9.65 -17.84 11.30
N ARG A 216 9.23 -18.64 10.30
CA ARG A 216 10.15 -19.50 9.56
C ARG A 216 11.31 -18.75 8.91
N ARG A 217 11.03 -17.60 8.26
CA ARG A 217 12.08 -16.81 7.62
C ARG A 217 13.05 -16.18 8.61
N LEU A 218 12.55 -15.76 9.77
CA LEU A 218 13.41 -15.25 10.84
C LEU A 218 14.30 -16.37 11.43
N ASP A 219 13.73 -17.56 11.63
CA ASP A 219 14.47 -18.72 12.12
C ASP A 219 15.53 -19.19 11.11
N GLU A 220 15.17 -19.29 9.83
CA GLU A 220 16.09 -19.64 8.73
C GLU A 220 17.22 -18.60 8.57
N ALA A 221 16.91 -17.33 8.78
CA ALA A 221 17.92 -16.27 8.69
C ALA A 221 18.94 -16.31 9.83
N GLY A 222 18.58 -16.84 11.00
CA GLY A 222 19.48 -16.92 12.17
C GLY A 222 20.15 -15.57 12.44
N THR A 223 21.49 -15.54 12.37
CA THR A 223 22.28 -14.30 12.48
C THR A 223 22.05 -13.33 11.32
N GLY A 224 21.39 -13.76 10.24
CA GLY A 224 20.98 -12.95 9.10
C GLY A 224 19.66 -12.20 9.31
N SER A 225 18.97 -12.39 10.45
CA SER A 225 17.73 -11.67 10.78
C SER A 225 17.92 -10.15 10.77
N GLU A 226 19.07 -9.68 11.22
CA GLU A 226 19.46 -8.28 11.14
C GLU A 226 19.54 -7.82 9.67
N LEU A 227 20.17 -8.59 8.79
CA LEU A 227 20.24 -8.30 7.36
C LEU A 227 18.84 -8.27 6.71
N MET A 228 17.92 -9.13 7.15
CA MET A 228 16.51 -9.06 6.69
C MET A 228 15.84 -7.75 7.10
N VAL A 229 16.04 -7.32 8.36
CA VAL A 229 15.55 -6.02 8.84
C VAL A 229 16.17 -4.89 8.04
N TRP A 230 17.48 -4.94 7.79
CA TRP A 230 18.16 -3.95 6.96
C TRP A 230 17.59 -3.88 5.54
N ARG A 231 17.32 -5.03 4.91
CA ARG A 231 16.68 -5.10 3.59
C ARG A 231 15.27 -4.55 3.60
N LEU A 232 14.48 -4.86 4.63
CA LEU A 232 13.10 -4.32 4.80
C LEU A 232 13.13 -2.81 4.99
N LEU A 233 14.04 -2.31 5.80
CA LEU A 233 14.20 -0.88 6.09
C LEU A 233 15.06 -0.17 5.05
N ARG A 234 15.71 -0.90 4.15
CA ARG A 234 16.65 -0.38 3.13
C ARG A 234 17.78 0.46 3.69
N ILE A 235 18.21 0.14 4.87
CA ILE A 235 19.36 0.75 5.50
C ILE A 235 20.58 0.08 4.88
N GLY A 236 21.39 0.80 4.12
CA GLY A 236 22.63 0.28 3.54
C GLY A 236 22.59 -0.18 2.06
N SER A 237 21.49 0.03 1.33
CA SER A 237 21.51 -0.01 -0.14
C SER A 237 22.00 1.34 -0.66
N ALA A 238 23.29 1.45 -0.86
CA ALA A 238 23.90 2.51 -1.67
C ALA A 238 23.89 2.08 -3.13
#